data_f29adae2bc8bdccd74f41b06c86d901a
#
_entry.id   f29adae2bc8bdccd74f41b06c86d901a
#
_cell.length_a   1.000
_cell.length_b   1.000
_cell.length_c   1.000
_cell.angle_alpha   90.00
_cell.angle_beta   90.00
_cell.angle_gamma   90.00
#
_symmetry.space_group_name_H-M   'P 1'
#
loop_
_entity.id
_entity.type
_entity.pdbx_description
1 polymer ?
#
loop_
_entity_poly.entity_id
_entity_poly.type
_entity_poly.pdbx_seq_one_letter_code
_entity_poly.pdbx_strand_id
1 'polypeptide(L)'
;GNINNEEVIISKLSGKEWVNFLITELKKLSNVRCMSRTCVIGMFDHGNFGVIETFDKAVNSKIDQMFWKIISKKTMLCTGAIERLIPFQNNDRPGIMLSGSIRSYLNRWGVIVGKKVAIFTNNDDAYSTAKNLISLGVNVVGIVDTRENPNIDNLNIKVFKSAQVTNSRGSLALQGVDVMLKNGKIFYLECDTLGVSGGWNPNIHLSCHTGVK
;
A
#
# COMPACT_ATOMS: atom_id res chain seq x y z
N GLY A 1 0.24 3.71 -9.64
CA GLY A 1 0.92 3.64 -8.36
C GLY A 1 0.09 4.25 -7.23
N ASN A 2 0.68 4.38 -6.06
CA ASN A 2 -0.03 4.85 -4.85
C ASN A 2 -0.68 6.23 -5.00
N ILE A 3 -0.14 7.10 -5.85
CA ILE A 3 -0.69 8.43 -6.11
C ILE A 3 -2.18 8.40 -6.52
N ASN A 4 -2.65 7.30 -7.10
CA ASN A 4 -4.07 7.10 -7.43
C ASN A 4 -4.94 6.79 -6.19
N ASN A 5 -4.30 6.48 -5.06
CA ASN A 5 -4.94 6.12 -3.81
C ASN A 5 -4.79 7.23 -2.76
N GLU A 6 -4.14 8.35 -3.12
CA GLU A 6 -3.86 9.47 -2.23
C GLU A 6 -4.75 10.66 -2.56
N GLU A 7 -5.20 11.38 -1.54
CA GLU A 7 -5.84 12.69 -1.68
C GLU A 7 -4.76 13.78 -1.87
N VAL A 8 -4.02 13.67 -2.97
CA VAL A 8 -2.95 14.60 -3.31
C VAL A 8 -3.36 15.48 -4.47
N ILE A 9 -3.11 16.78 -4.36
CA ILE A 9 -3.30 17.75 -5.44
C ILE A 9 -1.92 18.11 -6.02
N ILE A 10 -1.72 17.86 -7.31
CA ILE A 10 -0.51 18.17 -8.06
C ILE A 10 -0.88 19.11 -9.20
N SER A 11 -0.29 20.29 -9.25
CA SER A 11 -0.58 21.28 -10.29
C SER A 11 -2.09 21.56 -10.48
N LYS A 12 -2.83 21.66 -9.38
CA LYS A 12 -4.29 21.87 -9.31
C LYS A 12 -5.14 20.67 -9.77
N LEU A 13 -4.54 19.52 -10.05
CA LEU A 13 -5.21 18.28 -10.42
C LEU A 13 -5.13 17.28 -9.26
N SER A 14 -6.15 16.43 -9.12
CA SER A 14 -6.01 15.25 -8.25
C SER A 14 -4.91 14.33 -8.77
N GLY A 15 -4.30 13.53 -7.89
CA GLY A 15 -3.25 12.60 -8.29
C GLY A 15 -3.65 11.70 -9.48
N LYS A 16 -4.90 11.25 -9.52
CA LYS A 16 -5.45 10.45 -10.62
C LYS A 16 -5.54 11.25 -11.93
N GLU A 17 -6.06 12.45 -11.89
CA GLU A 17 -6.17 13.34 -13.06
C GLU A 17 -4.79 13.71 -13.59
N TRP A 18 -3.85 14.03 -12.71
CA TRP A 18 -2.48 14.34 -13.07
C TRP A 18 -1.78 13.17 -13.79
N VAL A 19 -1.92 11.93 -13.28
CA VAL A 19 -1.38 10.73 -13.94
C VAL A 19 -2.00 10.52 -15.31
N ASN A 20 -3.32 10.65 -15.44
CA ASN A 20 -4.01 10.51 -16.72
C ASN A 20 -3.58 11.57 -17.73
N PHE A 21 -3.43 12.81 -17.28
CA PHE A 21 -2.89 13.91 -18.09
C PHE A 21 -1.50 13.56 -18.61
N LEU A 22 -0.57 13.15 -17.74
CA LEU A 22 0.80 12.81 -18.15
C LEU A 22 0.83 11.63 -19.13
N ILE A 23 0.05 10.58 -18.91
CA ILE A 23 -0.02 9.43 -19.82
C ILE A 23 -0.53 9.88 -21.20
N THR A 24 -1.51 10.78 -21.24
CA THR A 24 -2.04 11.32 -22.48
C THR A 24 -0.99 12.13 -23.23
N GLU A 25 -0.23 12.98 -22.53
CA GLU A 25 0.86 13.76 -23.15
C GLU A 25 1.99 12.85 -23.66
N LEU A 26 2.40 11.83 -22.87
CA LEU A 26 3.42 10.87 -23.30
C LEU A 26 3.02 10.11 -24.56
N LYS A 27 1.74 9.72 -24.70
CA LYS A 27 1.25 9.03 -25.88
C LYS A 27 1.24 9.85 -27.17
N LYS A 28 1.30 11.20 -27.07
CA LYS A 28 1.42 12.08 -28.23
C LYS A 28 2.82 12.11 -28.83
N LEU A 29 3.82 11.69 -28.05
CA LEU A 29 5.22 11.73 -28.47
C LEU A 29 5.55 10.51 -29.34
N SER A 30 5.99 10.73 -30.58
CA SER A 30 6.30 9.67 -31.56
C SER A 30 7.47 8.75 -31.15
N ASN A 31 8.35 9.24 -30.26
CA ASN A 31 9.50 8.52 -29.73
C ASN A 31 9.24 7.82 -28.40
N VAL A 32 7.99 7.82 -27.90
CA VAL A 32 7.60 7.20 -26.63
C VAL A 32 6.63 6.06 -26.89
N ARG A 33 6.94 4.89 -26.35
CA ARG A 33 6.04 3.74 -26.33
C ARG A 33 5.58 3.44 -24.90
N CYS A 34 4.30 3.65 -24.62
CA CYS A 34 3.68 3.30 -23.35
C CYS A 34 3.07 1.90 -23.46
N MET A 35 3.61 0.92 -22.72
CA MET A 35 3.12 -0.46 -22.71
C MET A 35 2.33 -0.72 -21.42
N SER A 36 1.01 -0.68 -21.52
CA SER A 36 0.10 -1.04 -20.41
C SER A 36 -0.07 -2.56 -20.32
N ARG A 37 -0.48 -3.07 -19.14
CA ARG A 37 -0.61 -4.52 -18.87
C ARG A 37 0.65 -5.31 -19.19
N THR A 38 1.79 -4.70 -18.94
CA THR A 38 3.11 -5.23 -19.30
C THR A 38 3.94 -5.35 -18.02
N CYS A 39 4.48 -6.53 -17.78
CA CYS A 39 5.30 -6.85 -16.62
C CYS A 39 6.72 -7.20 -17.04
N VAL A 40 7.72 -6.56 -16.44
CA VAL A 40 9.12 -6.97 -16.56
C VAL A 40 9.33 -8.16 -15.61
N ILE A 41 9.66 -9.32 -16.17
CA ILE A 41 9.83 -10.58 -15.43
C ILE A 41 11.30 -10.89 -15.12
N GLY A 42 12.24 -10.20 -15.75
CA GLY A 42 13.66 -10.38 -15.49
C GLY A 42 14.49 -9.26 -16.06
N MET A 43 15.59 -8.99 -15.37
CA MET A 43 16.65 -8.11 -15.80
C MET A 43 17.93 -8.94 -15.89
N PHE A 44 18.59 -8.90 -17.03
CA PHE A 44 19.76 -9.69 -17.35
C PHE A 44 20.93 -8.78 -17.73
N ASP A 45 22.10 -9.38 -17.90
CA ASP A 45 23.31 -8.65 -18.26
C ASP A 45 23.15 -7.83 -19.55
N HIS A 46 23.98 -6.78 -19.66
CA HIS A 46 24.02 -5.88 -20.82
C HIS A 46 22.71 -5.17 -21.14
N GLY A 47 21.90 -4.86 -20.10
CA GLY A 47 20.64 -4.13 -20.26
C GLY A 47 19.53 -4.90 -20.96
N ASN A 48 19.56 -6.23 -20.92
CA ASN A 48 18.50 -7.09 -21.44
C ASN A 48 17.37 -7.24 -20.42
N PHE A 49 16.13 -7.16 -20.89
CA PHE A 49 14.92 -7.37 -20.10
C PHE A 49 14.02 -8.39 -20.76
N GLY A 50 13.52 -9.34 -19.97
CA GLY A 50 12.40 -10.18 -20.33
C GLY A 50 11.10 -9.51 -19.88
N VAL A 51 10.16 -9.33 -20.80
CA VAL A 51 8.94 -8.58 -20.57
C VAL A 51 7.74 -9.33 -21.13
N ILE A 52 6.65 -9.45 -20.36
CA ILE A 52 5.40 -10.06 -20.81
C ILE A 52 4.33 -8.97 -20.92
N GLU A 53 3.79 -8.81 -22.11
CA GLU A 53 2.62 -7.99 -22.40
C GLU A 53 1.39 -8.89 -22.47
N THR A 54 0.33 -8.56 -21.71
CA THR A 54 -0.94 -9.30 -21.72
C THR A 54 -1.98 -8.52 -22.50
N PHE A 55 -2.58 -9.15 -23.49
CA PHE A 55 -3.61 -8.53 -24.32
C PHE A 55 -5.01 -8.75 -23.75
N ASP A 56 -5.89 -7.80 -24.04
CA ASP A 56 -7.31 -7.97 -23.77
C ASP A 56 -7.92 -8.85 -24.84
N LYS A 57 -8.61 -9.93 -24.46
CA LYS A 57 -9.30 -10.84 -25.38
C LYS A 57 -10.32 -10.13 -26.26
N ALA A 58 -10.92 -9.06 -25.77
CA ALA A 58 -11.83 -8.22 -26.54
C ALA A 58 -11.14 -7.46 -27.69
N VAL A 59 -9.82 -7.17 -27.54
CA VAL A 59 -9.03 -6.44 -28.52
C VAL A 59 -8.25 -7.37 -29.43
N ASN A 60 -7.78 -8.50 -28.91
CA ASN A 60 -7.04 -9.50 -29.69
C ASN A 60 -7.45 -10.91 -29.27
N SER A 61 -8.27 -11.56 -30.09
CA SER A 61 -8.77 -12.92 -29.84
C SER A 61 -7.76 -14.04 -30.12
N LYS A 62 -6.63 -13.72 -30.76
CA LYS A 62 -5.65 -14.74 -31.22
C LYS A 62 -4.44 -14.86 -30.31
N ILE A 63 -4.07 -13.82 -29.57
CA ILE A 63 -2.86 -13.78 -28.74
C ILE A 63 -3.23 -13.31 -27.36
N ASP A 64 -3.04 -14.16 -26.35
CA ASP A 64 -3.25 -13.80 -24.94
C ASP A 64 -2.06 -13.03 -24.36
N GLN A 65 -0.84 -13.43 -24.71
CA GLN A 65 0.39 -12.84 -24.20
C GLN A 65 1.46 -12.78 -25.28
N MET A 66 2.33 -11.77 -25.16
CA MET A 66 3.53 -11.63 -26.01
C MET A 66 4.76 -11.43 -25.12
N PHE A 67 5.78 -12.21 -25.40
CA PHE A 67 7.08 -12.03 -24.79
C PHE A 67 7.92 -11.05 -25.60
N TRP A 68 8.47 -10.05 -24.91
CA TRP A 68 9.38 -9.06 -25.47
C TRP A 68 10.77 -9.24 -24.89
N LYS A 69 11.79 -9.25 -25.74
CA LYS A 69 13.16 -9.03 -25.35
C LYS A 69 13.48 -7.55 -25.62
N ILE A 70 13.69 -6.79 -24.55
CA ILE A 70 14.02 -5.37 -24.65
C ILE A 70 15.49 -5.18 -24.29
N ILE A 71 16.24 -4.48 -25.13
CA ILE A 71 17.63 -4.11 -24.88
C ILE A 71 17.68 -2.60 -24.67
N SER A 72 18.17 -2.18 -23.51
CA SER A 72 18.16 -0.78 -23.06
C SER A 72 19.59 -0.28 -22.84
N LYS A 73 19.88 0.92 -23.30
CA LYS A 73 21.15 1.63 -23.00
C LYS A 73 21.16 2.23 -21.61
N LYS A 74 20.00 2.67 -21.11
CA LYS A 74 19.81 3.23 -19.76
C LYS A 74 18.44 2.80 -19.26
N THR A 75 18.34 2.47 -17.98
CA THR A 75 17.10 2.02 -17.35
C THR A 75 16.86 2.84 -16.09
N MET A 76 15.62 3.26 -15.90
CA MET A 76 15.14 3.85 -14.66
C MET A 76 14.10 2.90 -14.05
N LEU A 77 14.40 2.36 -12.86
CA LEU A 77 13.49 1.49 -12.12
C LEU A 77 12.64 2.31 -11.17
N CYS A 78 11.33 2.38 -11.44
CA CYS A 78 10.33 3.05 -10.61
C CYS A 78 9.37 2.02 -10.03
N THR A 79 9.90 0.98 -9.37
CA THR A 79 9.19 -0.21 -8.93
C THR A 79 8.40 0.00 -7.63
N GLY A 80 8.54 1.15 -6.97
CA GLY A 80 7.84 1.51 -5.75
C GLY A 80 8.33 0.73 -4.52
N ALA A 81 7.44 0.59 -3.55
CA ALA A 81 7.71 -0.07 -2.28
C ALA A 81 6.51 -0.92 -1.86
N ILE A 82 6.77 -1.91 -1.01
CA ILE A 82 5.77 -2.81 -0.44
C ILE A 82 5.67 -2.51 1.06
N GLU A 83 4.46 -2.31 1.55
CA GLU A 83 4.20 -2.09 2.97
C GLU A 83 4.46 -3.38 3.76
N ARG A 84 5.06 -3.23 4.95
CA ARG A 84 5.42 -4.33 5.84
C ARG A 84 4.38 -4.55 6.91
N LEU A 85 4.15 -5.81 7.25
CA LEU A 85 3.45 -6.19 8.47
C LEU A 85 4.35 -5.99 9.70
N ILE A 86 3.72 -5.74 10.84
CA ILE A 86 4.31 -5.93 12.17
C ILE A 86 3.74 -7.24 12.70
N PRO A 87 4.56 -8.29 12.95
CA PRO A 87 4.05 -9.58 13.37
C PRO A 87 3.58 -9.54 14.83
N PHE A 88 2.48 -10.26 15.10
CA PHE A 88 1.93 -10.52 16.44
C PHE A 88 1.14 -11.82 16.41
N GLN A 89 0.71 -12.30 17.56
CA GLN A 89 0.01 -13.59 17.66
C GLN A 89 -1.37 -13.54 16.96
N ASN A 90 -1.67 -14.58 16.16
CA ASN A 90 -2.93 -14.72 15.40
C ASN A 90 -3.18 -13.55 14.41
N ASN A 91 -2.13 -13.07 13.75
CA ASN A 91 -2.21 -11.95 12.79
C ASN A 91 -2.77 -12.33 11.41
N ASP A 92 -3.15 -13.56 11.20
CA ASP A 92 -3.74 -14.13 9.98
C ASP A 92 -5.28 -14.12 9.98
N ARG A 93 -5.90 -13.58 11.02
CA ARG A 93 -7.36 -13.55 11.17
C ARG A 93 -8.00 -12.60 10.16
N PRO A 94 -9.13 -13.00 9.49
CA PRO A 94 -9.91 -12.10 8.64
C PRO A 94 -10.30 -10.81 9.37
N GLY A 95 -10.07 -9.67 8.72
CA GLY A 95 -10.20 -8.33 9.31
C GLY A 95 -8.86 -7.67 9.63
N ILE A 96 -7.74 -8.41 9.53
CA ILE A 96 -6.40 -7.86 9.66
C ILE A 96 -5.80 -7.68 8.27
N MET A 97 -5.35 -6.47 7.95
CA MET A 97 -4.79 -6.15 6.64
C MET A 97 -3.79 -4.97 6.72
N LEU A 98 -3.06 -4.73 5.65
CA LEU A 98 -2.16 -3.60 5.57
C LEU A 98 -2.94 -2.27 5.58
N SER A 99 -2.42 -1.28 6.29
CA SER A 99 -3.04 0.05 6.42
C SER A 99 -3.18 0.73 5.04
N GLY A 100 -2.16 0.65 4.19
CA GLY A 100 -2.21 1.15 2.82
C GLY A 100 -3.25 0.44 1.95
N SER A 101 -3.55 -0.84 2.22
CA SER A 101 -4.62 -1.56 1.53
C SER A 101 -6.00 -1.03 1.93
N ILE A 102 -6.23 -0.73 3.22
CA ILE A 102 -7.46 -0.08 3.70
C ILE A 102 -7.68 1.24 2.95
N ARG A 103 -6.65 2.08 2.89
CA ARG A 103 -6.69 3.35 2.16
C ARG A 103 -6.97 3.16 0.66
N SER A 104 -6.38 2.14 0.05
CA SER A 104 -6.62 1.81 -1.35
C SER A 104 -8.05 1.36 -1.62
N TYR A 105 -8.62 0.51 -0.77
CA TYR A 105 -10.04 0.11 -0.88
C TYR A 105 -10.96 1.32 -0.79
N LEU A 106 -10.69 2.20 0.16
CA LEU A 106 -11.47 3.41 0.37
C LEU A 106 -11.39 4.37 -0.82
N ASN A 107 -10.17 4.82 -1.18
CA ASN A 107 -9.98 5.91 -2.14
C ASN A 107 -10.16 5.48 -3.60
N ARG A 108 -9.85 4.22 -3.91
CA ARG A 108 -9.93 3.73 -5.29
C ARG A 108 -11.26 3.09 -5.63
N TRP A 109 -11.88 2.38 -4.68
CA TRP A 109 -13.10 1.62 -4.91
C TRP A 109 -14.30 2.07 -4.08
N GLY A 110 -14.13 3.04 -3.17
CA GLY A 110 -15.20 3.50 -2.30
C GLY A 110 -15.68 2.44 -1.30
N VAL A 111 -14.81 1.48 -0.96
CA VAL A 111 -15.16 0.36 -0.08
C VAL A 111 -14.63 0.61 1.33
N ILE A 112 -15.55 0.59 2.29
CA ILE A 112 -15.24 0.61 3.72
C ILE A 112 -15.08 -0.83 4.18
N VAL A 113 -13.88 -1.18 4.69
CA VAL A 113 -13.51 -2.56 5.04
C VAL A 113 -13.98 -3.01 6.42
N GLY A 114 -14.46 -2.08 7.25
CA GLY A 114 -14.99 -2.39 8.59
C GLY A 114 -15.66 -1.19 9.23
N LYS A 115 -16.39 -1.42 10.33
CA LYS A 115 -17.15 -0.40 11.07
C LYS A 115 -16.35 0.22 12.23
N LYS A 116 -15.48 -0.57 12.86
CA LYS A 116 -14.61 -0.18 13.98
C LYS A 116 -13.16 -0.48 13.62
N VAL A 117 -12.45 0.50 13.09
CA VAL A 117 -11.09 0.31 12.59
C VAL A 117 -10.07 0.72 13.65
N ALA A 118 -9.16 -0.19 14.00
CA ALA A 118 -7.94 0.13 14.74
C ALA A 118 -6.75 0.17 13.77
N ILE A 119 -5.70 0.92 14.13
CA ILE A 119 -4.46 0.97 13.34
C ILE A 119 -3.28 0.61 14.25
N PHE A 120 -2.40 -0.26 13.77
CA PHE A 120 -1.16 -0.63 14.44
C PHE A 120 0.04 -0.25 13.57
N THR A 121 0.94 0.59 14.10
CA THR A 121 1.98 1.20 13.28
C THR A 121 3.29 1.47 14.03
N ASN A 122 4.35 1.71 13.25
CA ASN A 122 5.63 2.26 13.68
C ASN A 122 6.10 3.44 12.80
N ASN A 123 5.20 4.00 11.99
CA ASN A 123 5.52 5.07 11.02
C ASN A 123 4.37 6.06 10.85
N ASP A 124 4.61 7.17 10.15
CA ASP A 124 3.64 8.26 10.00
C ASP A 124 2.63 8.05 8.87
N ASP A 125 2.92 7.17 7.88
CA ASP A 125 2.02 6.93 6.75
C ASP A 125 0.65 6.38 7.18
N ALA A 126 0.63 5.55 8.23
CA ALA A 126 -0.60 4.99 8.78
C ALA A 126 -1.57 6.05 9.33
N TYR A 127 -1.05 7.20 9.78
CA TYR A 127 -1.89 8.32 10.22
C TYR A 127 -2.67 8.94 9.06
N SER A 128 -2.12 8.92 7.84
CA SER A 128 -2.84 9.34 6.64
C SER A 128 -4.05 8.43 6.36
N THR A 129 -3.92 7.12 6.61
CA THR A 129 -5.06 6.19 6.54
C THR A 129 -6.13 6.53 7.56
N ALA A 130 -5.74 6.83 8.82
CA ALA A 130 -6.67 7.25 9.85
C ALA A 130 -7.42 8.54 9.45
N LYS A 131 -6.69 9.55 8.96
CA LYS A 131 -7.28 10.82 8.48
C LYS A 131 -8.32 10.59 7.39
N ASN A 132 -8.00 9.79 6.37
CA ASN A 132 -8.94 9.47 5.30
C ASN A 132 -10.20 8.75 5.81
N LEU A 133 -10.04 7.76 6.69
CA LEU A 133 -11.16 7.04 7.27
C LEU A 133 -12.10 7.98 8.02
N ILE A 134 -11.54 8.87 8.84
CA ILE A 134 -12.33 9.83 9.65
C ILE A 134 -13.04 10.85 8.77
N SER A 135 -12.36 11.38 7.75
CA SER A 135 -12.97 12.36 6.83
C SER A 135 -14.21 11.82 6.13
N LEU A 136 -14.32 10.50 6.02
CA LEU A 136 -15.46 9.78 5.43
C LEU A 136 -16.41 9.18 6.49
N GLY A 137 -16.26 9.57 7.76
CA GLY A 137 -17.15 9.17 8.84
C GLY A 137 -16.95 7.75 9.37
N VAL A 138 -15.84 7.08 9.02
CA VAL A 138 -15.53 5.75 9.55
C VAL A 138 -15.02 5.88 10.99
N ASN A 139 -15.51 5.03 11.87
CA ASN A 139 -15.10 5.01 13.26
C ASN A 139 -13.70 4.40 13.45
N VAL A 140 -12.68 5.25 13.63
CA VAL A 140 -11.34 4.83 14.02
C VAL A 140 -11.25 4.80 15.54
N VAL A 141 -11.24 3.60 16.13
CA VAL A 141 -11.29 3.39 17.58
C VAL A 141 -9.99 3.68 18.30
N GLY A 142 -8.86 3.71 17.57
CA GLY A 142 -7.56 4.08 18.11
C GLY A 142 -6.40 3.72 17.20
N ILE A 143 -5.26 4.35 17.48
CA ILE A 143 -3.97 4.05 16.85
C ILE A 143 -3.03 3.52 17.92
N VAL A 144 -2.45 2.35 17.69
CA VAL A 144 -1.41 1.75 18.51
C VAL A 144 -0.07 2.00 17.82
N ASP A 145 0.76 2.87 18.39
CA ASP A 145 2.06 3.22 17.83
C ASP A 145 3.18 2.73 18.73
N THR A 146 4.12 1.98 18.14
CA THR A 146 5.27 1.45 18.90
C THR A 146 6.25 2.52 19.32
N ARG A 147 6.24 3.69 18.69
CA ARG A 147 7.13 4.80 18.96
C ARG A 147 6.70 5.59 20.20
N GLU A 148 7.66 6.17 20.89
CA GLU A 148 7.41 7.03 22.05
C GLU A 148 6.92 8.43 21.63
N ASN A 149 7.53 8.99 20.59
CA ASN A 149 7.26 10.35 20.10
C ASN A 149 6.89 10.33 18.59
N PRO A 150 5.74 9.74 18.22
CA PRO A 150 5.26 9.84 16.85
C PRO A 150 4.88 11.30 16.52
N ASN A 151 5.08 11.70 15.26
CA ASN A 151 4.58 12.99 14.79
C ASN A 151 3.06 12.89 14.59
N ILE A 152 2.31 13.46 15.53
CA ILE A 152 0.84 13.42 15.52
C ILE A 152 0.35 14.82 15.16
N ASP A 153 -0.12 14.98 13.94
CA ASP A 153 -0.96 16.14 13.61
C ASP A 153 -2.30 16.00 14.38
N ASN A 154 -2.91 17.10 14.76
CA ASN A 154 -4.15 17.23 15.53
C ASN A 154 -5.27 16.27 15.11
N LEU A 155 -5.08 14.98 15.37
CA LEU A 155 -6.09 13.93 15.17
C LEU A 155 -6.90 13.82 16.47
N ASN A 156 -8.19 14.04 16.39
CA ASN A 156 -9.09 13.80 17.52
C ASN A 156 -9.38 12.30 17.71
N ILE A 157 -8.29 11.50 17.86
CA ILE A 157 -8.32 10.05 18.06
C ILE A 157 -7.42 9.68 19.22
N LYS A 158 -7.76 8.61 19.90
CA LYS A 158 -6.91 8.03 20.94
C LYS A 158 -5.68 7.37 20.31
N VAL A 159 -4.48 7.84 20.67
CA VAL A 159 -3.20 7.26 20.27
C VAL A 159 -2.53 6.64 21.49
N PHE A 160 -2.24 5.34 21.39
CA PHE A 160 -1.50 4.58 22.39
C PHE A 160 -0.04 4.54 21.97
N LYS A 161 0.78 5.41 22.55
CA LYS A 161 2.22 5.54 22.27
C LYS A 161 3.02 4.50 23.05
N SER A 162 4.19 4.10 22.52
CA SER A 162 5.04 3.05 23.11
C SER A 162 4.22 1.79 23.41
N ALA A 163 3.28 1.46 22.55
CA ALA A 163 2.36 0.36 22.72
C ALA A 163 2.45 -0.60 21.53
N GLN A 164 2.08 -1.84 21.74
CA GLN A 164 2.09 -2.86 20.68
C GLN A 164 0.86 -3.76 20.78
N VAL A 165 0.38 -4.20 19.62
CA VAL A 165 -0.59 -5.27 19.53
C VAL A 165 0.15 -6.58 19.77
N THR A 166 -0.32 -7.39 20.72
CA THR A 166 0.31 -8.67 21.07
C THR A 166 -0.48 -9.86 20.55
N ASN A 167 -1.80 -9.72 20.39
CA ASN A 167 -2.67 -10.82 19.98
C ASN A 167 -3.94 -10.27 19.32
N SER A 168 -4.56 -11.05 18.44
CA SER A 168 -5.91 -10.79 17.95
C SER A 168 -6.94 -11.73 18.57
N ARG A 169 -8.17 -11.24 18.78
CA ARG A 169 -9.29 -12.03 19.30
C ARG A 169 -10.43 -12.09 18.30
N GLY A 170 -11.15 -13.19 18.32
CA GLY A 170 -12.30 -13.50 17.48
C GLY A 170 -12.32 -14.96 17.08
N SER A 171 -13.36 -15.42 16.39
CA SER A 171 -13.45 -16.77 15.82
C SER A 171 -13.23 -16.77 14.30
N LEU A 172 -14.28 -16.54 13.52
CA LEU A 172 -14.22 -16.48 12.05
C LEU A 172 -13.68 -15.15 11.52
N ALA A 173 -13.78 -14.09 12.31
CA ALA A 173 -13.31 -12.76 11.98
C ALA A 173 -12.79 -12.03 13.22
N LEU A 174 -12.09 -10.93 13.02
CA LEU A 174 -11.57 -10.07 14.08
C LEU A 174 -12.72 -9.46 14.88
N GLN A 175 -12.59 -9.51 16.22
CA GLN A 175 -13.49 -8.85 17.17
C GLN A 175 -12.75 -7.82 18.04
N GLY A 176 -11.43 -7.90 18.06
CA GLY A 176 -10.57 -6.96 18.76
C GLY A 176 -9.15 -7.47 18.92
N VAL A 177 -8.32 -6.66 19.56
CA VAL A 177 -6.91 -6.95 19.79
C VAL A 177 -6.49 -6.69 21.23
N ASP A 178 -5.49 -7.43 21.67
CA ASP A 178 -4.81 -7.19 22.94
C ASP A 178 -3.69 -6.19 22.73
N VAL A 179 -3.72 -5.07 23.41
CA VAL A 179 -2.75 -3.99 23.33
C VAL A 179 -1.94 -3.94 24.61
N MET A 180 -0.63 -4.09 24.50
CA MET A 180 0.31 -3.95 25.61
C MET A 180 0.90 -2.54 25.62
N LEU A 181 0.79 -1.87 26.76
CA LEU A 181 1.38 -0.54 27.00
C LEU A 181 2.83 -0.66 27.49
N LYS A 182 3.58 0.45 27.47
CA LYS A 182 4.99 0.55 27.94
C LYS A 182 5.20 -0.01 29.36
N ASN A 183 4.20 0.10 30.23
CA ASN A 183 4.27 -0.41 31.61
C ASN A 183 3.91 -1.90 31.75
N GLY A 184 3.75 -2.62 30.65
CA GLY A 184 3.39 -4.04 30.60
C GLY A 184 1.90 -4.33 30.80
N LYS A 185 1.07 -3.31 31.08
CA LYS A 185 -0.38 -3.51 31.20
C LYS A 185 -0.99 -3.84 29.85
N ILE A 186 -1.79 -4.90 29.79
CA ILE A 186 -2.53 -5.31 28.59
C ILE A 186 -4.00 -4.92 28.77
N PHE A 187 -4.60 -4.38 27.68
CA PHE A 187 -6.04 -4.14 27.61
C PHE A 187 -6.58 -4.59 26.27
N TYR A 188 -7.88 -4.85 26.24
CA TYR A 188 -8.60 -5.23 25.03
C TYR A 188 -9.10 -3.98 24.29
N LEU A 189 -8.83 -3.88 23.00
CA LEU A 189 -9.34 -2.86 22.09
C LEU A 189 -10.28 -3.53 21.08
N GLU A 190 -11.57 -3.26 21.24
CA GLU A 190 -12.60 -3.78 20.33
C GLU A 190 -12.47 -3.15 18.95
N CYS A 191 -12.35 -3.97 17.91
CA CYS A 191 -12.35 -3.56 16.50
C CYS A 191 -12.70 -4.75 15.60
N ASP A 192 -13.33 -4.48 14.47
CA ASP A 192 -13.62 -5.48 13.44
C ASP A 192 -12.60 -5.46 12.29
N THR A 193 -11.78 -4.42 12.26
CA THR A 193 -10.69 -4.27 11.29
C THR A 193 -9.45 -3.70 11.97
N LEU A 194 -8.28 -4.32 11.68
CA LEU A 194 -6.98 -3.82 12.10
C LEU A 194 -6.13 -3.51 10.87
N GLY A 195 -5.79 -2.24 10.68
CA GLY A 195 -4.80 -1.79 9.72
C GLY A 195 -3.40 -1.88 10.30
N VAL A 196 -2.51 -2.64 9.69
CA VAL A 196 -1.12 -2.80 10.17
C VAL A 196 -0.17 -2.12 9.20
N SER A 197 0.76 -1.31 9.73
CA SER A 197 1.79 -0.61 8.95
C SER A 197 3.13 -0.66 9.66
N GLY A 198 4.04 -1.49 9.16
CA GLY A 198 5.41 -1.66 9.65
C GLY A 198 6.46 -0.87 8.85
N GLY A 199 6.03 0.12 8.06
CA GLY A 199 6.87 0.88 7.14
C GLY A 199 6.90 0.27 5.73
N TRP A 200 7.78 0.76 4.88
CA TRP A 200 7.83 0.44 3.46
C TRP A 200 9.20 -0.10 3.07
N ASN A 201 9.22 -1.23 2.38
CA ASN A 201 10.43 -1.77 1.77
C ASN A 201 10.47 -1.43 0.28
N PRO A 202 11.57 -0.87 -0.24
CA PRO A 202 11.73 -0.67 -1.68
C PRO A 202 11.66 -2.01 -2.41
N ASN A 203 10.99 -2.02 -3.57
CA ASN A 203 10.92 -3.20 -4.42
C ASN A 203 12.17 -3.28 -5.29
N ILE A 204 13.18 -4.03 -4.83
CA ILE A 204 14.49 -4.13 -5.47
C ILE A 204 14.68 -5.44 -6.25
N HIS A 205 13.63 -6.24 -6.44
CA HIS A 205 13.76 -7.58 -7.04
C HIS A 205 14.50 -7.56 -8.39
N LEU A 206 14.15 -6.64 -9.29
CA LEU A 206 14.80 -6.55 -10.59
C LEU A 206 16.28 -6.16 -10.50
N SER A 207 16.65 -5.21 -9.63
CA SER A 207 18.04 -4.81 -9.47
C SER A 207 18.91 -5.93 -8.89
N CYS A 208 18.34 -6.80 -8.06
CA CYS A 208 19.06 -7.97 -7.53
C CYS A 208 19.45 -8.99 -8.60
N HIS A 209 18.73 -9.06 -9.74
CA HIS A 209 19.07 -9.96 -10.84
C HIS A 209 20.44 -9.65 -11.48
N THR A 210 20.91 -8.42 -11.40
CA THR A 210 22.21 -7.98 -11.94
C THR A 210 23.30 -7.85 -10.87
N GLY A 211 23.07 -8.42 -9.69
CA GLY A 211 24.05 -8.43 -8.59
C GLY A 211 24.25 -7.08 -7.90
N VAL A 212 23.40 -6.12 -8.10
CA VAL A 212 23.39 -4.86 -7.34
C VAL A 212 23.01 -5.17 -5.88
N LYS A 213 23.91 -4.81 -4.96
CA LYS A 213 23.71 -4.96 -3.52
C LYS A 213 23.20 -3.67 -2.90
#